data_eb6a40a86c68420c665b4cf33f9d4faf
#
_entry.id   eb6a40a86c68420c665b4cf33f9d4faf
#
_cell.length_a   1.000
_cell.length_b   1.000
_cell.length_c   1.000
_cell.angle_alpha   90.00
_cell.angle_beta   90.00
_cell.angle_gamma   90.00
#
_symmetry.space_group_name_H-M   'P 1'
#
loop_
_entity.id
_entity.type
_entity.pdbx_description
1 polymer ?
#
loop_
_entity_poly.entity_id
_entity_poly.type
_entity_poly.pdbx_seq_one_letter_code
_entity_poly.pdbx_strand_id
1 'polypeptide(L)'
;VYVNDTKVGVIVGERHHPNEARVRSMRIMVEPGVADEFMRKPAELAPLHKELIHSIRNDGSVKLSKSMRELQRRWRNTVRIDEKLYAPDEMMDRAVLDNQGREIGVITELVKIKRTYRAVVVKTRIGVQMQYGIDATINIPITALARTRERLDEVVLSRTFDKLLGLPSYIQANDPDATIE
;
A
#
# COMPACT_ATOMS: atom_id res chain seq x y z
N VAL A 1 -4.85 9.39 18.71
CA VAL A 1 -4.46 10.42 17.74
C VAL A 1 -5.62 11.38 17.57
N TYR A 2 -5.35 12.68 17.60
CA TYR A 2 -6.34 13.73 17.53
C TYR A 2 -5.99 14.77 16.47
N VAL A 3 -7.01 15.22 15.75
CA VAL A 3 -6.98 16.43 14.92
C VAL A 3 -7.92 17.43 15.58
N ASN A 4 -7.36 18.55 16.09
CA ASN A 4 -8.06 19.43 17.02
C ASN A 4 -8.62 18.61 18.19
N ASP A 5 -9.94 18.61 18.38
CA ASP A 5 -10.62 17.87 19.46
C ASP A 5 -11.25 16.54 18.96
N THR A 6 -11.10 16.23 17.68
CA THR A 6 -11.64 15.00 17.09
C THR A 6 -10.64 13.85 17.21
N LYS A 7 -11.04 12.77 17.86
CA LYS A 7 -10.26 11.54 17.89
C LYS A 7 -10.33 10.85 16.53
N VAL A 8 -9.17 10.62 15.92
CA VAL A 8 -9.03 10.04 14.59
C VAL A 8 -8.76 8.54 14.63
N GLY A 9 -8.05 8.10 15.65
CA GLY A 9 -7.69 6.72 15.80
C GLY A 9 -6.63 6.48 16.87
N VAL A 10 -6.09 5.27 16.88
CA VAL A 10 -5.07 4.81 17.82
C VAL A 10 -3.87 4.29 17.03
N ILE A 11 -2.64 4.64 17.44
CA ILE A 11 -1.42 4.08 16.87
C ILE A 11 -1.33 2.62 17.28
N VAL A 12 -1.26 1.73 16.29
CA VAL A 12 -1.19 0.28 16.50
C VAL A 12 0.10 -0.35 16.01
N GLY A 13 0.96 0.42 15.37
CA GLY A 13 2.24 -0.06 14.89
C GLY A 13 3.09 1.02 14.24
N GLU A 14 4.36 0.67 14.08
CA GLU A 14 5.35 1.47 13.37
C GLU A 14 5.88 0.67 12.19
N ARG A 15 6.23 1.36 11.12
CA ARG A 15 6.91 0.74 10.01
C ARG A 15 8.28 1.36 9.79
N HIS A 16 9.26 0.47 9.74
CA HIS A 16 10.61 0.78 9.30
C HIS A 16 10.76 0.39 7.83
N HIS A 17 11.44 1.21 7.06
CA HIS A 17 11.87 0.78 5.73
C HIS A 17 12.96 -0.28 5.89
N PRO A 18 13.00 -1.36 5.07
CA PRO A 18 13.98 -2.45 5.21
C PRO A 18 15.44 -1.98 5.27
N ASN A 19 15.75 -0.92 4.54
CA ASN A 19 17.10 -0.37 4.41
C ASN A 19 17.35 0.89 5.27
N GLU A 20 16.43 1.27 6.15
CA GLU A 20 16.55 2.48 6.98
C GLU A 20 16.21 2.19 8.44
N ALA A 21 17.12 2.59 9.32
CA ALA A 21 16.90 2.48 10.78
C ALA A 21 15.82 3.44 11.33
N ARG A 22 15.26 4.31 10.49
CA ARG A 22 14.30 5.33 10.91
C ARG A 22 12.87 4.86 10.69
N VAL A 23 12.00 5.09 11.69
CA VAL A 23 10.55 4.97 11.52
C VAL A 23 10.08 5.96 10.45
N ARG A 24 9.56 5.46 9.35
CA ARG A 24 9.01 6.29 8.27
C ARG A 24 7.56 6.65 8.47
N SER A 25 6.77 5.69 8.90
CA SER A 25 5.35 5.90 9.15
C SER A 25 4.89 5.09 10.35
N MET A 26 3.83 5.57 10.95
CA MET A 26 3.07 4.84 11.93
C MET A 26 1.81 4.32 11.27
N ARG A 27 1.24 3.29 11.85
CA ARG A 27 -0.05 2.76 11.41
C ARG A 27 -1.09 3.05 12.48
N ILE A 28 -2.17 3.67 12.06
CA ILE A 28 -3.29 3.95 12.96
C ILE A 28 -4.48 3.03 12.63
N MET A 29 -5.11 2.54 13.66
CA MET A 29 -6.45 2.00 13.59
C MET A 29 -7.42 3.19 13.64
N VAL A 30 -8.16 3.39 12.55
CA VAL A 30 -9.02 4.56 12.36
C VAL A 30 -10.33 4.39 13.12
N GLU A 31 -10.79 5.45 13.78
CA GLU A 31 -12.12 5.44 14.39
C GLU A 31 -13.20 5.22 13.32
N PRO A 32 -14.16 4.29 13.53
CA PRO A 32 -15.15 3.94 12.51
C PRO A 32 -15.92 5.15 11.96
N GLY A 33 -16.37 6.06 12.82
CA GLY A 33 -17.07 7.26 12.37
C GLY A 33 -16.22 8.18 11.50
N VAL A 34 -14.91 8.25 11.76
CA VAL A 34 -13.96 9.01 10.92
C VAL A 34 -13.73 8.30 9.58
N ALA A 35 -13.64 6.99 9.58
CA ALA A 35 -13.50 6.23 8.34
C ALA A 35 -14.74 6.41 7.45
N ASP A 36 -15.93 6.33 8.01
CA ASP A 36 -17.20 6.49 7.28
C ASP A 36 -17.36 7.92 6.71
N GLU A 37 -16.98 8.94 7.47
CA GLU A 37 -17.16 10.34 7.07
C GLU A 37 -16.08 10.80 6.06
N PHE A 38 -14.83 10.42 6.27
CA PHE A 38 -13.67 11.01 5.55
C PHE A 38 -13.04 10.09 4.52
N MET A 39 -13.42 8.82 4.44
CA MET A 39 -12.91 7.88 3.44
C MET A 39 -14.02 7.51 2.45
N ARG A 40 -13.70 7.53 1.15
CA ARG A 40 -14.64 7.08 0.12
C ARG A 40 -15.07 5.62 0.30
N LYS A 41 -14.17 4.80 0.76
CA LYS A 41 -14.39 3.43 1.18
C LYS A 41 -13.70 3.28 2.54
N PRO A 42 -14.42 3.00 3.62
CA PRO A 42 -13.84 2.87 4.94
C PRO A 42 -12.69 1.88 4.98
N ALA A 43 -11.66 2.18 5.77
CA ALA A 43 -10.52 1.32 6.01
C ALA A 43 -10.25 1.24 7.50
N GLU A 44 -9.86 0.07 7.99
CA GLU A 44 -9.53 -0.13 9.40
C GLU A 44 -8.18 0.48 9.76
N LEU A 45 -7.20 0.31 8.87
CA LEU A 45 -5.84 0.78 9.10
C LEU A 45 -5.41 1.78 8.02
N ALA A 46 -4.75 2.84 8.46
CA ALA A 46 -4.23 3.89 7.60
C ALA A 46 -2.82 4.32 8.03
N PRO A 47 -2.00 4.82 7.09
CA PRO A 47 -0.69 5.35 7.41
C PRO A 47 -0.80 6.72 8.08
N LEU A 48 0.09 6.98 9.02
CA LEU A 48 0.31 8.28 9.63
C LEU A 48 1.79 8.63 9.56
N HIS A 49 2.14 9.63 8.76
CA HIS A 49 3.52 10.11 8.70
C HIS A 49 3.89 10.88 9.97
N LYS A 50 5.06 10.58 10.53
CA LYS A 50 5.55 11.21 11.76
C LYS A 50 5.62 12.74 11.69
N GLU A 51 5.86 13.29 10.51
CA GLU A 51 5.90 14.73 10.25
C GLU A 51 4.55 15.45 10.50
N LEU A 52 3.45 14.69 10.57
CA LEU A 52 2.14 15.23 10.92
C LEU A 52 1.94 15.39 12.42
N ILE A 53 2.80 14.79 13.23
CA ILE A 53 2.70 14.86 14.69
C ILE A 53 3.18 16.24 15.14
N HIS A 54 2.29 16.97 15.80
CA HIS A 54 2.62 18.26 16.40
C HIS A 54 3.18 18.11 17.81
N SER A 55 2.51 17.30 18.62
CA SER A 55 2.90 17.08 20.01
C SER A 55 2.38 15.74 20.54
N ILE A 56 3.07 15.23 21.53
CA ILE A 56 2.62 14.09 22.33
C ILE A 56 2.42 14.64 23.75
N ARG A 57 1.23 14.44 24.30
CA ARG A 57 0.88 14.89 25.65
C ARG A 57 1.32 13.86 26.69
N ASN A 58 1.34 14.27 27.95
CA ASN A 58 1.74 13.42 29.07
C ASN A 58 0.83 12.19 29.26
N ASP A 59 -0.42 12.28 28.82
CA ASP A 59 -1.38 11.16 28.81
C ASP A 59 -1.19 10.18 27.63
N GLY A 60 -0.15 10.38 26.82
CA GLY A 60 0.14 9.58 25.63
C GLY A 60 -0.70 9.96 24.40
N SER A 61 -1.59 10.94 24.50
CA SER A 61 -2.36 11.39 23.35
C SER A 61 -1.49 12.13 22.34
N VAL A 62 -1.70 11.86 21.05
CA VAL A 62 -0.95 12.44 19.94
C VAL A 62 -1.80 13.47 19.23
N LYS A 63 -1.32 14.70 19.14
CA LYS A 63 -1.98 15.78 18.41
C LYS A 63 -1.31 15.99 17.06
N LEU A 64 -2.10 16.09 16.00
CA LEU A 64 -1.62 16.36 14.65
C LEU A 64 -1.57 17.87 14.35
N SER A 65 -0.61 18.26 13.50
CA SER A 65 -0.41 19.63 13.05
C SER A 65 -1.33 20.04 11.89
N LYS A 66 -2.02 19.09 11.29
CA LYS A 66 -2.80 19.28 10.06
C LYS A 66 -4.30 19.11 10.31
N SER A 67 -5.11 19.68 9.41
CA SER A 67 -6.55 19.56 9.44
C SER A 67 -7.04 18.18 9.00
N MET A 68 -8.29 17.83 9.33
CA MET A 68 -8.94 16.62 8.81
C MET A 68 -8.96 16.58 7.28
N ARG A 69 -9.14 17.73 6.62
CA ARG A 69 -9.10 17.83 5.15
C ARG A 69 -7.74 17.42 4.56
N GLU A 70 -6.65 17.81 5.22
CA GLU A 70 -5.30 17.41 4.80
C GLU A 70 -5.07 15.92 5.01
N LEU A 71 -5.50 15.38 6.15
CA LEU A 71 -5.41 13.95 6.43
C LEU A 71 -6.24 13.14 5.43
N GLN A 72 -7.45 13.57 5.12
CA GLN A 72 -8.31 12.98 4.10
C GLN A 72 -7.64 12.99 2.71
N ARG A 73 -6.98 14.10 2.35
CA ARG A 73 -6.24 14.21 1.09
C ARG A 73 -5.11 13.18 1.01
N ARG A 74 -4.37 12.98 2.11
CA ARG A 74 -3.29 11.98 2.19
C ARG A 74 -3.84 10.56 2.08
N TRP A 75 -4.93 10.25 2.73
CA TRP A 75 -5.56 8.93 2.66
C TRP A 75 -6.13 8.60 1.27
N ARG A 76 -6.51 9.62 0.48
CA ARG A 76 -6.89 9.42 -0.94
C ARG A 76 -5.70 9.06 -1.83
N ASN A 77 -4.49 9.43 -1.44
CA ASN A 77 -3.26 9.12 -2.16
C ASN A 77 -2.56 7.89 -1.58
N THR A 78 -3.28 6.80 -1.47
CA THR A 78 -2.82 5.54 -0.88
C THR A 78 -3.13 4.36 -1.79
N VAL A 79 -2.41 3.27 -1.58
CA VAL A 79 -2.72 1.96 -2.15
C VAL A 79 -3.57 1.20 -1.14
N ARG A 80 -4.70 0.66 -1.59
CA ARG A 80 -5.56 -0.17 -0.76
C ARG A 80 -5.30 -1.64 -1.03
N ILE A 81 -4.98 -2.37 0.02
CA ILE A 81 -4.89 -3.83 0.00
C ILE A 81 -5.76 -4.33 1.15
N ASP A 82 -6.82 -5.07 0.80
CA ASP A 82 -7.86 -5.47 1.75
C ASP A 82 -8.47 -4.20 2.43
N GLU A 83 -8.58 -4.17 3.74
CA GLU A 83 -9.11 -3.03 4.51
C GLU A 83 -8.03 -2.09 5.04
N LYS A 84 -6.84 -2.15 4.46
CA LYS A 84 -5.67 -1.37 4.86
C LYS A 84 -5.23 -0.40 3.77
N LEU A 85 -4.93 0.83 4.17
CA LEU A 85 -4.35 1.84 3.28
C LEU A 85 -2.83 1.91 3.50
N TYR A 86 -2.10 1.98 2.39
CA TYR A 86 -0.64 2.10 2.37
C TYR A 86 -0.23 3.38 1.65
N ALA A 87 0.65 4.16 2.25
CA ALA A 87 1.29 5.26 1.54
C ALA A 87 2.14 4.70 0.38
N PRO A 88 2.33 5.46 -0.72
CA PRO A 88 3.09 4.97 -1.86
C PRO A 88 4.50 4.48 -1.51
N ASP A 89 5.20 5.20 -0.65
CA ASP A 89 6.55 4.83 -0.18
C ASP A 89 6.57 3.56 0.68
N GLU A 90 5.46 3.22 1.32
CA GLU A 90 5.33 1.97 2.08
C GLU A 90 5.24 0.72 1.18
N MET A 91 4.97 0.90 -0.11
CA MET A 91 4.88 -0.22 -1.06
C MET A 91 6.22 -0.55 -1.70
N MET A 92 7.15 0.41 -1.74
CA MET A 92 8.46 0.22 -2.37
C MET A 92 9.30 -0.85 -1.66
N ASP A 93 10.09 -1.55 -2.45
CA ASP A 93 11.03 -2.59 -2.01
C ASP A 93 10.40 -3.82 -1.32
N ARG A 94 9.07 -3.92 -1.32
CA ARG A 94 8.39 -5.12 -0.84
C ARG A 94 8.57 -6.27 -1.80
N ALA A 95 8.90 -7.46 -1.28
CA ALA A 95 8.86 -8.68 -2.05
C ALA A 95 7.40 -9.04 -2.41
N VAL A 96 7.20 -9.49 -3.62
CA VAL A 96 5.90 -9.97 -4.11
C VAL A 96 5.94 -11.49 -4.21
N LEU A 97 5.05 -12.15 -3.47
CA LEU A 97 4.89 -13.59 -3.45
C LEU A 97 3.54 -13.99 -4.02
N ASP A 98 3.49 -15.11 -4.69
CA ASP A 98 2.21 -15.72 -5.04
C ASP A 98 1.55 -16.36 -3.78
N ASN A 99 0.34 -16.88 -3.93
CA ASN A 99 -0.39 -17.46 -2.81
C ASN A 99 0.19 -18.81 -2.32
N GLN A 100 1.17 -19.36 -3.02
CA GLN A 100 1.93 -20.55 -2.60
C GLN A 100 3.28 -20.19 -1.95
N GLY A 101 3.57 -18.89 -1.82
CA GLY A 101 4.81 -18.40 -1.19
C GLY A 101 5.99 -18.32 -2.15
N ARG A 102 5.77 -18.44 -3.47
CA ARG A 102 6.81 -18.26 -4.47
C ARG A 102 7.08 -16.77 -4.66
N GLU A 103 8.32 -16.37 -4.49
CA GLU A 103 8.74 -14.99 -4.73
C GLU A 103 8.84 -14.70 -6.24
N ILE A 104 8.09 -13.71 -6.70
CA ILE A 104 8.03 -13.26 -8.09
C ILE A 104 9.07 -12.19 -8.35
N GLY A 105 9.22 -11.25 -7.43
CA GLY A 105 10.13 -10.12 -7.56
C GLY A 105 9.92 -9.09 -6.45
N VAL A 106 10.30 -7.85 -6.74
CA VAL A 106 10.25 -6.73 -5.79
C VAL A 106 9.56 -5.53 -6.42
N ILE A 107 8.71 -4.85 -5.66
CA ILE A 107 8.02 -3.62 -6.10
C ILE A 107 9.05 -2.50 -6.25
N THR A 108 9.11 -1.89 -7.42
CA THR A 108 10.01 -0.77 -7.72
C THR A 108 9.29 0.53 -8.01
N GLU A 109 8.02 0.47 -8.41
CA GLU A 109 7.24 1.64 -8.79
C GLU A 109 5.73 1.36 -8.65
N LEU A 110 4.92 2.41 -8.69
CA LEU A 110 3.46 2.35 -8.73
C LEU A 110 2.92 3.03 -9.98
N VAL A 111 1.96 2.40 -10.64
CA VAL A 111 1.24 2.98 -11.78
C VAL A 111 -0.01 3.67 -11.29
N LYS A 112 -0.16 4.95 -11.62
CA LYS A 112 -1.29 5.78 -11.24
C LYS A 112 -2.04 6.25 -12.50
N ILE A 113 -3.35 6.00 -12.53
CA ILE A 113 -4.24 6.43 -13.61
C ILE A 113 -5.35 7.28 -13.01
N LYS A 114 -5.56 8.50 -13.56
CA LYS A 114 -6.63 9.41 -13.11
C LYS A 114 -6.68 9.56 -11.57
N ARG A 115 -5.55 9.80 -10.93
CA ARG A 115 -5.39 9.95 -9.47
C ARG A 115 -5.59 8.68 -8.61
N THR A 116 -5.72 7.51 -9.23
CA THR A 116 -5.85 6.24 -8.52
C THR A 116 -4.70 5.32 -8.88
N TYR A 117 -4.10 4.67 -7.88
CA TYR A 117 -3.11 3.63 -8.12
C TYR A 117 -3.80 2.39 -8.68
N ARG A 118 -3.30 1.87 -9.80
CA ARG A 118 -3.88 0.75 -10.54
C ARG A 118 -3.04 -0.50 -10.55
N ALA A 119 -1.72 -0.33 -10.54
CA ALA A 119 -0.79 -1.46 -10.56
C ALA A 119 0.47 -1.14 -9.76
N VAL A 120 1.16 -2.19 -9.37
CA VAL A 120 2.54 -2.14 -8.88
C VAL A 120 3.46 -2.61 -10.00
N VAL A 121 4.59 -1.94 -10.18
CA VAL A 121 5.66 -2.35 -11.08
C VAL A 121 6.59 -3.27 -10.31
N VAL A 122 6.78 -4.48 -10.80
CA VAL A 122 7.59 -5.51 -10.15
C VAL A 122 8.80 -5.82 -11.01
N LYS A 123 9.99 -5.64 -10.45
CA LYS A 123 11.23 -6.18 -11.01
C LYS A 123 11.29 -7.66 -10.69
N THR A 124 11.15 -8.48 -11.72
CA THR A 124 11.01 -9.94 -11.61
C THR A 124 12.35 -10.62 -11.37
N ARG A 125 12.32 -11.74 -10.68
CA ARG A 125 13.50 -12.61 -10.53
C ARG A 125 13.84 -13.30 -11.84
N ILE A 126 15.13 -13.48 -12.13
CA ILE A 126 15.62 -14.12 -13.35
C ILE A 126 15.01 -15.53 -13.54
N GLY A 127 14.92 -16.32 -12.48
CA GLY A 127 14.31 -17.65 -12.56
C GLY A 127 12.84 -17.63 -12.96
N VAL A 128 12.09 -16.61 -12.55
CA VAL A 128 10.69 -16.40 -12.94
C VAL A 128 10.60 -15.96 -14.41
N GLN A 129 11.48 -15.05 -14.83
CA GLN A 129 11.56 -14.63 -16.24
C GLN A 129 11.80 -15.81 -17.17
N MET A 130 12.79 -16.64 -16.85
CA MET A 130 13.15 -17.82 -17.66
C MET A 130 12.04 -18.86 -17.69
N GLN A 131 11.39 -19.11 -16.56
CA GLN A 131 10.33 -20.12 -16.45
C GLN A 131 9.07 -19.74 -17.21
N TYR A 132 8.69 -18.46 -17.20
CA TYR A 132 7.42 -17.98 -17.76
C TYR A 132 7.57 -17.18 -19.05
N GLY A 133 8.78 -16.89 -19.49
CA GLY A 133 9.02 -16.09 -20.69
C GLY A 133 8.50 -14.65 -20.54
N ILE A 134 8.61 -14.08 -19.35
CA ILE A 134 8.14 -12.72 -19.05
C ILE A 134 9.30 -11.72 -19.00
N ASP A 135 8.96 -10.45 -19.11
CA ASP A 135 9.91 -9.36 -19.05
C ASP A 135 10.56 -9.20 -17.65
N ALA A 136 11.70 -8.52 -17.62
CA ALA A 136 12.40 -8.18 -16.38
C ALA A 136 11.56 -7.27 -15.45
N THR A 137 10.58 -6.58 -16.02
CA THR A 137 9.66 -5.70 -15.31
C THR A 137 8.24 -5.96 -15.78
N ILE A 138 7.33 -6.20 -14.85
CA ILE A 138 5.91 -6.43 -15.12
C ILE A 138 5.03 -5.55 -14.26
N ASN A 139 3.82 -5.27 -14.73
CA ASN A 139 2.78 -4.57 -13.98
C ASN A 139 1.81 -5.59 -13.38
N ILE A 140 1.66 -5.58 -12.06
CA ILE A 140 0.68 -6.40 -11.36
C ILE A 140 -0.47 -5.51 -10.90
N PRO A 141 -1.71 -5.77 -11.33
CA PRO A 141 -2.88 -5.00 -10.87
C PRO A 141 -3.01 -5.02 -9.35
N ILE A 142 -3.34 -3.88 -8.74
CA ILE A 142 -3.55 -3.80 -7.28
C ILE A 142 -4.65 -4.74 -6.82
N THR A 143 -5.67 -4.99 -7.65
CA THR A 143 -6.74 -5.95 -7.37
C THR A 143 -6.27 -7.39 -7.23
N ALA A 144 -5.08 -7.72 -7.71
CA ALA A 144 -4.46 -9.03 -7.53
C ALA A 144 -3.69 -9.18 -6.21
N LEU A 145 -3.48 -8.09 -5.48
CA LEU A 145 -2.80 -8.08 -4.19
C LEU A 145 -3.83 -8.45 -3.10
N ALA A 146 -3.59 -9.55 -2.37
CA ALA A 146 -4.53 -10.02 -1.36
C ALA A 146 -4.24 -9.47 0.03
N ARG A 147 -2.99 -9.45 0.43
CA ARG A 147 -2.57 -9.05 1.77
C ARG A 147 -1.09 -8.67 1.82
N THR A 148 -0.71 -8.03 2.92
CA THR A 148 0.70 -7.78 3.25
C THR A 148 1.12 -8.63 4.44
N ARG A 149 2.41 -8.94 4.49
CA ARG A 149 3.09 -9.50 5.66
C ARG A 149 4.09 -8.47 6.17
N GLU A 150 3.67 -7.65 7.12
CA GLU A 150 4.43 -6.48 7.58
C GLU A 150 5.81 -6.84 8.14
N ARG A 151 5.92 -7.93 8.90
CA ARG A 151 7.19 -8.36 9.52
C ARG A 151 8.23 -8.83 8.49
N LEU A 152 7.78 -9.32 7.34
CA LEU A 152 8.63 -9.85 6.28
C LEU A 152 8.77 -8.88 5.10
N ASP A 153 8.07 -7.74 5.18
CA ASP A 153 8.05 -6.73 4.13
C ASP A 153 7.60 -7.28 2.76
N GLU A 154 6.56 -8.12 2.80
CA GLU A 154 6.04 -8.85 1.66
C GLU A 154 4.61 -8.43 1.31
N VAL A 155 4.28 -8.60 0.03
CA VAL A 155 2.91 -8.56 -0.48
C VAL A 155 2.60 -9.92 -1.09
N VAL A 156 1.45 -10.49 -0.74
CA VAL A 156 1.01 -11.79 -1.22
C VAL A 156 -0.12 -11.62 -2.21
N LEU A 157 0.00 -12.26 -3.37
CA LEU A 157 -1.03 -12.30 -4.41
C LEU A 157 -2.20 -13.18 -3.99
N SER A 158 -3.38 -12.91 -4.53
CA SER A 158 -4.59 -13.71 -4.32
C SER A 158 -4.54 -15.08 -5.01
N ARG A 159 -3.60 -15.27 -5.93
CA ARG A 159 -3.50 -16.43 -6.83
C ARG A 159 -2.08 -16.90 -6.99
N THR A 160 -1.92 -18.10 -7.59
CA THR A 160 -0.63 -18.54 -8.13
C THR A 160 -0.22 -17.64 -9.29
N PHE A 161 1.07 -17.57 -9.56
CA PHE A 161 1.57 -16.72 -10.63
C PHE A 161 1.07 -17.17 -12.01
N ASP A 162 0.98 -18.49 -12.26
CA ASP A 162 0.39 -19.03 -13.49
C ASP A 162 -1.03 -18.49 -13.77
N LYS A 163 -1.86 -18.47 -12.73
CA LYS A 163 -3.24 -17.95 -12.83
C LYS A 163 -3.29 -16.44 -13.01
N LEU A 164 -2.33 -15.72 -12.41
CA LEU A 164 -2.22 -14.27 -12.61
C LEU A 164 -1.96 -13.91 -14.07
N LEU A 165 -1.03 -14.61 -14.72
CA LEU A 165 -0.65 -14.35 -16.12
C LEU A 165 -1.84 -14.47 -17.09
N GLY A 166 -2.81 -15.31 -16.78
CA GLY A 166 -4.04 -15.49 -17.59
C GLY A 166 -5.17 -14.50 -17.28
N LEU A 167 -5.01 -13.61 -16.32
CA LEU A 167 -6.07 -12.64 -15.98
C LEU A 167 -6.15 -11.52 -17.03
N PRO A 168 -7.37 -11.15 -17.49
CA PRO A 168 -7.55 -10.01 -18.39
C PRO A 168 -6.95 -8.71 -17.84
N SER A 169 -7.09 -8.46 -16.54
CA SER A 169 -6.52 -7.28 -15.88
C SER A 169 -4.99 -7.25 -15.88
N TYR A 170 -4.34 -8.41 -15.77
CA TYR A 170 -2.90 -8.52 -15.91
C TYR A 170 -2.45 -8.29 -17.37
N ILE A 171 -3.12 -8.94 -18.32
CA ILE A 171 -2.84 -8.78 -19.75
C ILE A 171 -2.96 -7.31 -20.14
N GLN A 172 -4.05 -6.67 -19.79
CA GLN A 172 -4.28 -5.24 -20.05
C GLN A 172 -3.21 -4.34 -19.41
N ALA A 173 -2.80 -4.63 -18.18
CA ALA A 173 -1.79 -3.83 -17.47
C ALA A 173 -0.38 -3.93 -18.09
N ASN A 174 -0.11 -4.98 -18.87
CA ASN A 174 1.17 -5.23 -19.51
C ASN A 174 1.11 -5.12 -21.05
N ASP A 175 -0.04 -4.77 -21.61
CA ASP A 175 -0.21 -4.52 -23.03
C ASP A 175 0.33 -3.12 -23.38
N PRO A 176 1.39 -3.03 -24.23
CA PRO A 176 1.94 -1.74 -24.63
C PRO A 176 0.95 -0.90 -25.47
N ASP A 177 -0.03 -1.55 -26.10
CA ASP A 177 -1.04 -0.92 -26.94
C ASP A 177 -2.34 -0.62 -26.19
N ALA A 178 -2.45 -1.02 -24.92
CA ALA A 178 -3.62 -0.71 -24.11
C ALA A 178 -3.72 0.81 -23.92
N THR A 179 -4.66 1.41 -24.63
CA THR A 179 -4.98 2.81 -24.47
C THR A 179 -5.50 3.02 -23.03
N ILE A 180 -4.75 3.79 -22.27
CA ILE A 180 -5.13 4.17 -20.91
C ILE A 180 -6.24 5.24 -21.04
N GLU A 181 -7.49 4.79 -21.12
CA GLU A 181 -8.66 5.68 -21.05
C GLU A 181 -8.91 6.23 -19.64
#